data_ba201f4718beeb07a0dd4ffe28b7b81f
#
_entry.id   ba201f4718beeb07a0dd4ffe28b7b81f
#
_cell.length_a   1.000
_cell.length_b   1.000
_cell.length_c   1.000
_cell.angle_alpha   90.00
_cell.angle_beta   90.00
_cell.angle_gamma   90.00
#
_symmetry.space_group_name_H-M   'P 1'
#
loop_
_entity.id
_entity.type
_entity.pdbx_description
1 polymer ?
#
loop_
_entity_poly.entity_id
_entity_poly.type
_entity_poly.pdbx_seq_one_letter_code
_entity_poly.pdbx_strand_id
1 'polypeptide(L)'
;MKNFLYSILLCLLGLGFCFLPPLMVQAEEPVVVVIDPGHGGENLGGEYEDYTEKDMTLIVANAMKEELEQYEGVTVYLTRTDDTELSLEERAEFAKSVNADFLYCLHFNLSEHHTLFGAECWVSAFG
;
A
#
# COMPACT_ATOMS: atom_id res chain seq x y z
N MET A 1 4.36 4.86 66.51
CA MET A 1 4.93 3.70 65.76
C MET A 1 4.07 3.27 64.56
N LYS A 2 2.75 3.09 64.74
CA LYS A 2 1.88 2.66 63.62
C LYS A 2 1.86 3.64 62.42
N ASN A 3 1.83 4.95 62.66
CA ASN A 3 1.77 5.97 61.59
C ASN A 3 3.09 6.09 60.79
N PHE A 4 4.22 5.74 61.41
CA PHE A 4 5.53 5.76 60.76
C PHE A 4 5.68 4.59 59.76
N LEU A 5 5.13 3.42 60.12
CA LEU A 5 5.11 2.25 59.24
C LEU A 5 4.22 2.47 57.98
N TYR A 6 3.07 3.15 58.14
CA TYR A 6 2.20 3.48 57.00
C TYR A 6 2.85 4.46 56.02
N SER A 7 3.62 5.44 56.54
CA SER A 7 4.35 6.40 55.70
C SER A 7 5.44 5.70 54.86
N ILE A 8 6.18 4.75 55.47
CA ILE A 8 7.19 3.97 54.73
C ILE A 8 6.55 3.06 53.69
N LEU A 9 5.41 2.44 53.99
CA LEU A 9 4.70 1.58 53.07
C LEU A 9 4.15 2.38 51.87
N LEU A 10 3.61 3.58 52.08
CA LEU A 10 3.17 4.47 51.00
C LEU A 10 4.33 4.97 50.13
N CYS A 11 5.49 5.26 50.70
CA CYS A 11 6.68 5.65 49.93
C CYS A 11 7.22 4.49 49.07
N LEU A 12 7.18 3.25 49.59
CA LEU A 12 7.62 2.09 48.85
C LEU A 12 6.66 1.74 47.68
N LEU A 13 5.35 1.92 47.86
CA LEU A 13 4.35 1.77 46.79
C LEU A 13 4.48 2.89 45.73
N GLY A 14 4.81 4.12 46.13
CA GLY A 14 5.04 5.24 45.22
C GLY A 14 6.32 5.09 44.38
N LEU A 15 7.40 4.54 44.97
CA LEU A 15 8.64 4.28 44.25
C LEU A 15 8.57 3.07 43.29
N GLY A 16 7.70 2.10 43.58
CA GLY A 16 7.49 0.94 42.70
C GLY A 16 6.80 1.30 41.38
N PHE A 17 6.01 2.39 41.34
CA PHE A 17 5.31 2.82 40.15
C PHE A 17 6.21 3.59 39.16
N CYS A 18 7.34 4.14 39.62
CA CYS A 18 8.31 4.84 38.76
C CYS A 18 9.24 3.91 37.95
N PHE A 19 9.24 2.61 38.22
CA PHE A 19 10.11 1.64 37.53
C PHE A 19 9.38 0.65 36.61
N LEU A 20 8.11 0.90 36.27
CA LEU A 20 7.51 0.16 35.17
C LEU A 20 8.17 0.67 33.88
N PRO A 21 8.88 -0.20 33.13
CA PRO A 21 9.37 0.20 31.82
C PRO A 21 8.18 0.68 31.00
N PRO A 22 8.34 1.75 30.20
CA PRO A 22 7.28 2.16 29.31
C PRO A 22 6.87 0.94 28.49
N LEU A 23 5.56 0.65 28.45
CA LEU A 23 5.03 -0.33 27.48
C LEU A 23 5.46 0.21 26.12
N MET A 24 6.48 -0.42 25.54
CA MET A 24 6.86 -0.18 24.16
C MET A 24 5.72 -0.74 23.32
N VAL A 25 4.79 0.11 22.94
CA VAL A 25 3.87 -0.20 21.84
C VAL A 25 4.77 -0.28 20.63
N GLN A 26 5.04 -1.49 20.18
CA GLN A 26 5.75 -1.72 18.94
C GLN A 26 4.83 -1.18 17.84
N ALA A 27 5.27 -0.12 17.16
CA ALA A 27 4.56 0.36 15.98
C ALA A 27 4.57 -0.80 14.97
N GLU A 28 3.41 -1.13 14.45
CA GLU A 28 3.32 -2.08 13.34
C GLU A 28 4.06 -1.45 12.14
N GLU A 29 4.84 -2.26 11.43
CA GLU A 29 5.48 -1.82 10.20
C GLU A 29 4.38 -1.47 9.20
N PRO A 30 4.54 -0.38 8.43
CA PRO A 30 3.53 0.02 7.48
C PRO A 30 3.39 -1.03 6.37
N VAL A 31 2.16 -1.26 5.93
CA VAL A 31 1.87 -2.08 4.75
C VAL A 31 2.29 -1.31 3.51
N VAL A 32 3.15 -1.91 2.71
CA VAL A 32 3.67 -1.32 1.47
C VAL A 32 2.89 -1.86 0.27
N VAL A 33 2.18 -0.99 -0.40
CA VAL A 33 1.39 -1.30 -1.60
C VAL A 33 2.06 -0.66 -2.81
N VAL A 34 2.31 -1.45 -3.85
CA VAL A 34 2.68 -0.95 -5.17
C VAL A 34 1.48 -1.07 -6.10
N ILE A 35 1.06 0.02 -6.69
CA ILE A 35 0.07 0.04 -7.76
C ILE A 35 0.84 0.17 -9.08
N ASP A 36 0.55 -0.70 -10.02
CA ASP A 36 1.20 -0.78 -11.31
C ASP A 36 0.20 -0.40 -12.42
N PRO A 37 0.20 0.86 -12.88
CA PRO A 37 -0.61 1.25 -14.03
C PRO A 37 -0.11 0.55 -15.29
N GLY A 38 -0.90 -0.35 -15.85
CA GLY A 38 -0.54 -1.09 -17.07
C GLY A 38 -0.21 -0.17 -18.25
N HIS A 39 0.57 -0.71 -19.20
CA HIS A 39 0.99 -0.01 -20.42
C HIS A 39 1.87 1.23 -20.16
N GLY A 40 1.97 2.15 -21.13
CA GLY A 40 2.76 3.38 -21.06
C GLY A 40 3.59 3.58 -22.33
N GLY A 41 4.00 4.82 -22.60
CA GLY A 41 4.81 5.18 -23.77
C GLY A 41 4.14 4.82 -25.09
N GLU A 42 4.81 4.04 -25.93
CA GLU A 42 4.27 3.57 -27.22
C GLU A 42 3.26 2.42 -27.08
N ASN A 43 3.23 1.76 -25.92
CA ASN A 43 2.26 0.72 -25.62
C ASN A 43 0.96 1.34 -25.11
N LEU A 44 0.00 1.55 -26.00
CA LEU A 44 -1.28 2.22 -25.68
C LEU A 44 -2.23 1.32 -24.88
N GLY A 45 -2.07 -0.01 -24.95
CA GLY A 45 -3.06 -0.96 -24.44
C GLY A 45 -4.31 -1.00 -25.32
N GLY A 46 -5.47 -1.19 -24.72
CA GLY A 46 -6.75 -1.06 -25.40
C GLY A 46 -7.07 0.39 -25.74
N GLU A 47 -7.70 0.57 -26.90
CA GLU A 47 -8.11 1.89 -27.39
C GLU A 47 -9.62 1.91 -27.68
N TYR A 48 -10.30 2.98 -27.24
CA TYR A 48 -11.70 3.18 -27.51
C TYR A 48 -12.00 4.68 -27.64
N GLU A 49 -12.48 5.11 -28.81
CA GLU A 49 -12.70 6.53 -29.14
C GLU A 49 -11.43 7.37 -28.88
N ASP A 50 -11.51 8.35 -27.98
CA ASP A 50 -10.41 9.23 -27.60
C ASP A 50 -9.65 8.75 -26.36
N TYR A 51 -9.91 7.53 -25.87
CA TYR A 51 -9.32 6.96 -24.64
C TYR A 51 -8.31 5.86 -24.98
N THR A 52 -7.19 5.88 -24.27
CA THR A 52 -6.22 4.76 -24.26
C THR A 52 -6.18 4.10 -22.88
N GLU A 53 -5.92 2.81 -22.87
CA GLU A 53 -5.81 2.07 -21.60
C GLU A 53 -4.71 2.61 -20.72
N LYS A 54 -3.55 2.97 -21.29
CA LYS A 54 -2.42 3.53 -20.55
C LYS A 54 -2.77 4.81 -19.77
N ASP A 55 -3.61 5.69 -20.35
CA ASP A 55 -4.03 6.92 -19.69
C ASP A 55 -5.04 6.63 -18.58
N MET A 56 -5.98 5.74 -18.85
CA MET A 56 -7.00 5.36 -17.88
C MET A 56 -6.41 4.64 -16.68
N THR A 57 -5.45 3.72 -16.89
CA THR A 57 -4.78 3.03 -15.77
C THR A 57 -4.01 4.01 -14.90
N LEU A 58 -3.35 5.00 -15.49
CA LEU A 58 -2.61 6.02 -14.73
C LEU A 58 -3.54 6.93 -13.91
N ILE A 59 -4.68 7.34 -14.49
CA ILE A 59 -5.70 8.13 -13.78
C ILE A 59 -6.24 7.36 -12.57
N VAL A 60 -6.61 6.10 -12.77
CA VAL A 60 -7.16 5.27 -11.68
C VAL A 60 -6.10 4.97 -10.62
N ALA A 61 -4.86 4.68 -11.02
CA ALA A 61 -3.76 4.44 -10.08
C ALA A 61 -3.49 5.64 -9.17
N ASN A 62 -3.51 6.86 -9.72
CA ASN A 62 -3.34 8.07 -8.92
C ASN A 62 -4.50 8.25 -7.93
N ALA A 63 -5.75 8.06 -8.36
CA ALA A 63 -6.91 8.15 -7.48
C ALA A 63 -6.88 7.09 -6.37
N MET A 64 -6.46 5.86 -6.68
CA MET A 64 -6.28 4.80 -5.68
C MET A 64 -5.18 5.15 -4.68
N LYS A 65 -4.06 5.71 -5.15
CA LYS A 65 -2.98 6.15 -4.27
C LYS A 65 -3.47 7.22 -3.30
N GLU A 66 -4.13 8.27 -3.82
CA GLU A 66 -4.68 9.36 -3.00
C GLU A 66 -5.66 8.85 -1.92
N GLU A 67 -6.47 7.85 -2.25
CA GLU A 67 -7.41 7.25 -1.29
C GLU A 67 -6.70 6.39 -0.24
N LEU A 68 -5.77 5.54 -0.65
CA LEU A 68 -5.07 4.63 0.26
C LEU A 68 -4.13 5.37 1.22
N GLU A 69 -3.54 6.49 0.80
CA GLU A 69 -2.66 7.31 1.65
C GLU A 69 -3.41 8.06 2.78
N GLN A 70 -4.74 8.02 2.80
CA GLN A 70 -5.53 8.54 3.93
C GLN A 70 -5.51 7.59 5.14
N TYR A 71 -5.11 6.35 4.98
CA TYR A 71 -5.08 5.35 6.04
C TYR A 71 -3.71 5.31 6.71
N GLU A 72 -3.70 5.42 8.06
CA GLU A 72 -2.48 5.28 8.84
C GLU A 72 -1.88 3.87 8.65
N GLY A 73 -0.55 3.80 8.57
CA GLY A 73 0.15 2.52 8.41
C GLY A 73 0.11 1.96 6.99
N VAL A 74 -0.27 2.74 5.98
CA VAL A 74 -0.19 2.35 4.56
C VAL A 74 0.78 3.26 3.84
N THR A 75 1.67 2.67 3.06
CA THR A 75 2.58 3.38 2.15
C THR A 75 2.34 2.93 0.72
N VAL A 76 2.11 3.86 -0.19
CA VAL A 76 1.74 3.55 -1.57
C VAL A 76 2.76 4.08 -2.56
N TYR A 77 3.24 3.21 -3.45
CA TYR A 77 4.09 3.56 -4.59
C TYR A 77 3.38 3.25 -5.90
N LEU A 78 3.72 4.01 -6.95
CA LEU A 78 3.34 3.70 -8.32
C LEU A 78 4.58 3.24 -9.07
N THR A 79 4.45 2.24 -9.95
CA THR A 79 5.56 1.82 -10.82
C THR A 79 5.93 2.90 -11.84
N ARG A 80 4.95 3.67 -12.31
CA ARG A 80 5.13 4.86 -13.14
C ARG A 80 4.18 5.98 -12.70
N THR A 81 4.60 7.21 -12.84
CA THR A 81 3.84 8.43 -12.51
C THR A 81 3.58 9.31 -13.74
N ASP A 82 4.06 8.88 -14.88
CA ASP A 82 3.93 9.56 -16.17
C ASP A 82 3.71 8.55 -17.30
N ASP A 83 3.78 9.01 -18.56
CA ASP A 83 3.61 8.15 -19.76
C ASP A 83 4.89 7.39 -20.12
N THR A 84 5.56 6.80 -19.15
CA THR A 84 6.73 5.93 -19.37
C THR A 84 6.30 4.50 -19.61
N GLU A 85 6.89 3.84 -20.62
CA GLU A 85 6.77 2.40 -20.79
C GLU A 85 7.75 1.67 -19.89
N LEU A 86 7.28 0.65 -19.17
CA LEU A 86 8.08 -0.23 -18.33
C LEU A 86 7.88 -1.68 -18.76
N SER A 87 8.96 -2.42 -18.82
CA SER A 87 8.91 -3.87 -18.99
C SER A 87 8.32 -4.58 -17.76
N LEU A 88 7.88 -5.81 -17.92
CA LEU A 88 7.36 -6.62 -16.80
C LEU A 88 8.41 -6.84 -15.71
N GLU A 89 9.68 -6.99 -16.13
CA GLU A 89 10.82 -7.14 -15.23
C GLU A 89 11.05 -5.88 -14.40
N GLU A 90 11.04 -4.70 -15.02
CA GLU A 90 11.21 -3.42 -14.32
C GLU A 90 10.11 -3.19 -13.27
N ARG A 91 8.85 -3.52 -13.62
CA ARG A 91 7.71 -3.43 -12.69
C ARG A 91 7.91 -4.35 -11.48
N ALA A 92 8.31 -5.60 -11.71
CA ALA A 92 8.56 -6.57 -10.66
C ALA A 92 9.79 -6.19 -9.80
N GLU A 93 10.86 -5.70 -10.41
CA GLU A 93 12.05 -5.24 -9.70
C GLU A 93 11.77 -4.01 -8.85
N PHE A 94 10.95 -3.08 -9.36
CA PHE A 94 10.51 -1.93 -8.58
C PHE A 94 9.77 -2.36 -7.31
N ALA A 95 8.78 -3.26 -7.42
CA ALA A 95 8.03 -3.76 -6.27
C ALA A 95 8.96 -4.44 -5.24
N LYS A 96 9.93 -5.24 -5.69
CA LYS A 96 10.95 -5.85 -4.82
C LYS A 96 11.83 -4.80 -4.14
N SER A 97 12.22 -3.76 -4.87
CA SER A 97 13.15 -2.73 -4.35
C SER A 97 12.57 -1.94 -3.17
N VAL A 98 11.25 -1.82 -3.10
CA VAL A 98 10.54 -1.14 -2.02
C VAL A 98 10.00 -2.12 -0.95
N ASN A 99 10.33 -3.41 -1.06
CA ASN A 99 9.79 -4.48 -0.21
C ASN A 99 8.26 -4.47 -0.15
N ALA A 100 7.60 -4.41 -1.30
CA ALA A 100 6.15 -4.37 -1.39
C ALA A 100 5.50 -5.63 -0.79
N ASP A 101 4.50 -5.44 0.07
CA ASP A 101 3.63 -6.50 0.55
C ASP A 101 2.62 -6.90 -0.53
N PHE A 102 2.20 -5.93 -1.37
CA PHE A 102 1.25 -6.12 -2.46
C PHE A 102 1.72 -5.38 -3.72
N LEU A 103 1.64 -6.07 -4.86
CA LEU A 103 1.73 -5.48 -6.20
C LEU A 103 0.37 -5.62 -6.88
N TYR A 104 -0.26 -4.49 -7.18
CA TYR A 104 -1.59 -4.42 -7.78
C TYR A 104 -1.51 -3.85 -9.19
N CYS A 105 -1.57 -4.73 -10.21
CA CYS A 105 -1.54 -4.33 -11.62
C CYS A 105 -2.94 -3.95 -12.09
N LEU A 106 -3.07 -2.76 -12.67
CA LEU A 106 -4.30 -2.22 -13.22
C LEU A 106 -4.32 -2.37 -14.73
N HIS A 107 -5.40 -2.94 -15.25
CA HIS A 107 -5.69 -3.06 -16.66
C HIS A 107 -7.18 -2.86 -16.94
N PHE A 108 -7.50 -2.50 -18.17
CA PHE A 108 -8.86 -2.44 -18.69
C PHE A 108 -8.93 -3.39 -19.90
N ASN A 109 -9.62 -4.51 -19.75
CA ASN A 109 -9.77 -5.45 -20.85
C ASN A 109 -10.58 -4.84 -22.00
N LEU A 110 -10.19 -5.12 -23.23
CA LEU A 110 -10.93 -4.74 -24.42
C LEU A 110 -11.75 -5.93 -24.93
N SER A 111 -13.03 -5.71 -25.19
CA SER A 111 -13.89 -6.69 -25.85
C SER A 111 -14.20 -6.25 -27.28
N GLU A 112 -13.77 -7.02 -28.26
CA GLU A 112 -13.98 -6.74 -29.69
C GLU A 112 -15.47 -6.51 -30.04
N HIS A 113 -16.37 -7.17 -29.33
CA HIS A 113 -17.82 -7.08 -29.58
C HIS A 113 -18.55 -6.22 -28.54
N HIS A 114 -17.85 -5.58 -27.61
CA HIS A 114 -18.43 -4.76 -26.51
C HIS A 114 -19.55 -5.47 -25.73
N THR A 115 -19.45 -6.80 -25.61
CA THR A 115 -20.44 -7.65 -24.93
C THR A 115 -20.01 -8.13 -23.55
N LEU A 116 -18.72 -7.94 -23.22
CA LEU A 116 -18.15 -8.31 -21.93
C LEU A 116 -18.02 -7.05 -21.08
N PHE A 117 -18.48 -7.16 -19.84
CA PHE A 117 -18.35 -6.09 -18.84
C PHE A 117 -18.29 -6.72 -17.46
N GLY A 118 -17.68 -6.01 -16.53
CA GLY A 118 -17.43 -6.46 -15.17
C GLY A 118 -15.97 -6.30 -14.78
N ALA A 119 -15.63 -6.77 -13.60
CA ALA A 119 -14.26 -6.76 -13.09
C ALA A 119 -13.74 -8.20 -12.98
N GLU A 120 -12.48 -8.39 -13.33
CA GLU A 120 -11.74 -9.63 -13.14
C GLU A 120 -10.58 -9.39 -12.17
N CYS A 121 -10.27 -10.38 -11.34
CA CYS A 121 -9.10 -10.36 -10.48
C CYS A 121 -8.29 -11.64 -10.71
N TRP A 122 -7.04 -11.45 -11.11
CA TRP A 122 -6.08 -12.54 -11.31
C TRP A 122 -5.08 -12.53 -10.16
N VAL A 123 -4.96 -13.64 -9.46
CA VAL A 123 -3.99 -13.82 -8.37
C VAL A 123 -3.04 -14.96 -8.70
N SER A 124 -1.80 -14.85 -8.23
CA SER A 124 -0.85 -15.96 -8.37
C SER A 124 -1.37 -17.18 -7.62
N ALA A 125 -1.32 -18.34 -8.27
CA ALA A 125 -1.65 -19.62 -7.64
C ALA A 125 -0.53 -20.12 -6.70
N PHE A 126 0.64 -19.50 -6.79
CA PHE A 126 1.83 -19.84 -6.02
C PHE A 126 2.35 -18.55 -5.37
N GLY A 127 2.17 -18.45 -4.08
CA GLY A 127 2.77 -17.41 -3.24
C GLY A 127 4.22 -17.75 -2.93
#